data_166e74e3eea3cec95dcfbb4570a93d32
#
_entry.id   166e74e3eea3cec95dcfbb4570a93d32
#
_cell.length_a   1.000
_cell.length_b   1.000
_cell.length_c   1.000
_cell.angle_alpha   90.00
_cell.angle_beta   90.00
_cell.angle_gamma   90.00
#
_symmetry.space_group_name_H-M   'P 1'
#
loop_
_entity.id
_entity.type
_entity.pdbx_description
1 polymer ?
#
loop_
_entity_poly.entity_id
_entity_poly.type
_entity_poly.pdbx_seq_one_letter_code
_entity_poly.pdbx_strand_id
1 'polypeptide(L)'
;MEDYLVFKRFKTSLFEPNNLAGLVNDSSLMTFLYYVLLLILSIIPAFILIFSSLGLSYDEKLSIRNDFKGVEIPYEIVDYQLVKKVNDENNYHKYKVNETFYVIFTDSKIEDLKYQVFFETVIIFTKDRVVYEELLYNRMELLYKDNLNLKELDFAVA
;
A
#
# COMPACT_ATOMS: atom_id res chain seq x y z
N MET A 1 -31.52 0.57 30.72
CA MET A 1 -30.77 1.17 31.87
C MET A 1 -29.33 0.58 31.95
N GLU A 2 -29.11 -0.61 31.43
CA GLU A 2 -27.78 -1.29 31.47
C GLU A 2 -26.80 -0.73 30.47
N ASP A 3 -27.25 -0.33 29.26
CA ASP A 3 -26.35 0.22 28.21
C ASP A 3 -25.63 1.50 28.65
N TYR A 4 -26.28 2.28 29.52
CA TYR A 4 -25.68 3.49 30.07
C TYR A 4 -24.50 3.20 31.02
N LEU A 5 -24.51 2.04 31.68
CA LEU A 5 -23.44 1.65 32.63
C LEU A 5 -22.16 1.24 31.90
N VAL A 6 -22.25 0.53 30.77
CA VAL A 6 -21.09 0.14 29.95
C VAL A 6 -20.42 1.36 29.36
N PHE A 7 -21.20 2.29 28.80
CA PHE A 7 -20.68 3.54 28.24
C PHE A 7 -20.04 4.44 29.31
N LYS A 8 -20.64 4.50 30.50
CA LYS A 8 -20.08 5.25 31.63
C LYS A 8 -18.71 4.70 32.03
N ARG A 9 -18.55 3.37 32.08
CA ARG A 9 -17.26 2.73 32.38
C ARG A 9 -16.21 3.04 31.34
N PHE A 10 -16.58 2.95 30.08
CA PHE A 10 -15.69 3.28 28.97
C PHE A 10 -15.19 4.71 29.09
N LYS A 11 -16.10 5.66 29.35
CA LYS A 11 -15.75 7.07 29.59
C LYS A 11 -14.82 7.22 30.79
N THR A 12 -15.15 6.60 31.93
CA THR A 12 -14.33 6.67 33.16
C THR A 12 -12.95 6.07 32.97
N SER A 13 -12.82 4.96 32.28
CA SER A 13 -11.51 4.33 32.04
C SER A 13 -10.58 5.12 31.15
N LEU A 14 -11.13 5.87 30.18
CA LEU A 14 -10.33 6.66 29.24
C LEU A 14 -10.01 8.07 29.76
N PHE A 15 -10.98 8.69 30.43
CA PHE A 15 -10.90 10.12 30.76
C PHE A 15 -10.81 10.42 32.27
N GLU A 16 -11.12 9.44 33.12
CA GLU A 16 -11.19 9.64 34.57
C GLU A 16 -10.50 8.48 35.32
N PRO A 17 -9.21 8.18 35.10
CA PRO A 17 -8.53 7.02 35.67
C PRO A 17 -8.58 6.96 37.19
N ASN A 18 -8.68 8.10 37.87
CA ASN A 18 -8.78 8.16 39.34
C ASN A 18 -10.10 7.56 39.88
N ASN A 19 -11.11 7.46 39.04
CA ASN A 19 -12.42 6.92 39.42
C ASN A 19 -12.56 5.40 39.13
N LEU A 20 -11.50 4.76 38.60
CA LEU A 20 -11.51 3.31 38.31
C LEU A 20 -11.76 2.44 39.55
N ALA A 21 -11.32 2.87 40.71
CA ALA A 21 -11.56 2.16 41.98
C ALA A 21 -13.05 1.94 42.29
N GLY A 22 -13.92 2.85 41.82
CA GLY A 22 -15.37 2.71 41.97
C GLY A 22 -16.01 1.58 41.14
N LEU A 23 -15.27 1.06 40.13
CA LEU A 23 -15.75 0.00 39.26
C LEU A 23 -15.48 -1.42 39.81
N VAL A 24 -14.71 -1.53 40.89
CA VAL A 24 -14.32 -2.83 41.50
C VAL A 24 -15.54 -3.61 42.03
N ASN A 25 -16.59 -2.91 42.44
CA ASN A 25 -17.81 -3.50 43.03
C ASN A 25 -18.86 -3.89 41.97
N ASP A 26 -18.51 -3.87 40.71
CA ASP A 26 -19.43 -4.17 39.64
C ASP A 26 -19.65 -5.69 39.48
N SER A 27 -20.82 -6.07 38.92
CA SER A 27 -21.12 -7.45 38.67
C SER A 27 -20.14 -8.10 37.68
N SER A 28 -19.81 -9.37 37.87
CA SER A 28 -18.94 -10.17 37.03
C SER A 28 -19.34 -10.11 35.54
N LEU A 29 -20.65 -10.09 35.24
CA LEU A 29 -21.20 -9.99 33.89
C LEU A 29 -20.87 -8.64 33.25
N MET A 30 -21.02 -7.54 33.99
CA MET A 30 -20.70 -6.20 33.48
C MET A 30 -19.21 -6.03 33.20
N THR A 31 -18.38 -6.60 34.04
CA THR A 31 -16.93 -6.61 33.83
C THR A 31 -16.58 -7.40 32.56
N PHE A 32 -17.17 -8.57 32.34
CA PHE A 32 -17.00 -9.35 31.12
C PHE A 32 -17.43 -8.59 29.86
N LEU A 33 -18.61 -7.98 29.86
CA LEU A 33 -19.08 -7.17 28.71
C LEU A 33 -18.13 -5.99 28.40
N TYR A 34 -17.58 -5.38 29.43
CA TYR A 34 -16.61 -4.31 29.24
C TYR A 34 -15.31 -4.81 28.56
N TYR A 35 -14.80 -5.98 28.98
CA TYR A 35 -13.63 -6.57 28.33
C TYR A 35 -13.90 -6.96 26.88
N VAL A 36 -15.09 -7.50 26.58
CA VAL A 36 -15.51 -7.81 25.21
C VAL A 36 -15.54 -6.54 24.36
N LEU A 37 -16.10 -5.44 24.89
CA LEU A 37 -16.11 -4.16 24.20
C LEU A 37 -14.70 -3.63 23.91
N LEU A 38 -13.81 -3.66 24.89
CA LEU A 38 -12.42 -3.25 24.72
C LEU A 38 -11.69 -4.12 23.67
N LEU A 39 -11.96 -5.42 23.67
CA LEU A 39 -11.38 -6.34 22.69
C LEU A 39 -11.86 -6.00 21.28
N ILE A 40 -13.15 -5.76 21.09
CA ILE A 40 -13.72 -5.31 19.80
C ILE A 40 -13.06 -3.99 19.35
N LEU A 41 -12.96 -3.02 20.24
CA LEU A 41 -12.34 -1.72 19.92
C LEU A 41 -10.85 -1.83 19.57
N SER A 42 -10.13 -2.75 20.24
CA SER A 42 -8.71 -2.97 19.93
C SER A 42 -8.47 -3.65 18.57
N ILE A 43 -9.45 -4.40 18.08
CA ILE A 43 -9.38 -5.07 16.78
C ILE A 43 -9.70 -4.12 15.62
N ILE A 44 -10.48 -3.04 15.85
CA ILE A 44 -10.87 -2.09 14.79
C ILE A 44 -9.67 -1.53 14.00
N PRO A 45 -8.58 -1.05 14.61
CA PRO A 45 -7.41 -0.57 13.86
C PRO A 45 -6.78 -1.66 12.99
N ALA A 46 -6.71 -2.90 13.48
CA ALA A 46 -6.20 -4.04 12.72
C ALA A 46 -7.10 -4.36 11.52
N PHE A 47 -8.43 -4.32 11.70
CA PHE A 47 -9.38 -4.46 10.58
C PHE A 47 -9.21 -3.34 9.56
N ILE A 48 -9.08 -2.08 9.98
CA ILE A 48 -8.84 -0.96 9.08
C ILE A 48 -7.55 -1.19 8.28
N LEU A 49 -6.47 -1.64 8.91
CA LEU A 49 -5.20 -1.94 8.23
C LEU A 49 -5.31 -3.11 7.25
N ILE A 50 -6.07 -4.16 7.59
CA ILE A 50 -6.25 -5.33 6.71
C ILE A 50 -7.14 -5.00 5.51
N PHE A 51 -8.18 -4.19 5.71
CA PHE A 51 -9.15 -3.84 4.68
C PHE A 51 -8.86 -2.52 3.96
N SER A 52 -8.00 -1.64 4.51
CA SER A 52 -7.40 -0.58 3.72
C SER A 52 -6.46 -1.25 2.73
N SER A 53 -6.86 -1.32 1.48
CA SER A 53 -6.04 -1.89 0.41
C SER A 53 -4.74 -1.09 0.31
N LEU A 54 -3.69 -1.57 0.98
CA LEU A 54 -2.33 -1.13 0.72
C LEU A 54 -1.95 -1.65 -0.67
N GLY A 55 -2.11 -0.82 -1.67
CA GLY A 55 -1.77 -1.16 -3.06
C GLY A 55 -2.94 -0.94 -4.03
N LEU A 56 -2.68 -1.26 -5.28
CA LEU A 56 -3.64 -1.10 -6.37
C LEU A 56 -4.93 -1.89 -6.13
N SER A 57 -6.06 -1.24 -6.31
CA SER A 57 -7.38 -1.87 -6.32
C SER A 57 -7.49 -2.90 -7.46
N TYR A 58 -8.49 -3.78 -7.39
CA TYR A 58 -8.72 -4.75 -8.46
C TYR A 58 -8.98 -4.08 -9.82
N ASP A 59 -9.75 -3.00 -9.83
CA ASP A 59 -10.10 -2.27 -11.04
C ASP A 59 -8.88 -1.56 -11.65
N GLU A 60 -7.98 -1.01 -10.81
CA GLU A 60 -6.72 -0.44 -11.28
C GLU A 60 -5.80 -1.51 -11.87
N LYS A 61 -5.70 -2.68 -11.25
CA LYS A 61 -4.93 -3.81 -11.81
C LYS A 61 -5.48 -4.27 -13.15
N LEU A 62 -6.82 -4.32 -13.27
CA LEU A 62 -7.48 -4.69 -14.52
C LEU A 62 -7.30 -3.63 -15.60
N SER A 63 -7.37 -2.36 -15.25
CA SER A 63 -7.10 -1.23 -16.15
C SER A 63 -5.67 -1.31 -16.68
N ILE A 64 -4.68 -1.44 -15.79
CA ILE A 64 -3.27 -1.60 -16.19
C ILE A 64 -3.12 -2.74 -17.18
N ARG A 65 -3.67 -3.92 -16.86
CA ARG A 65 -3.58 -5.09 -17.73
C ARG A 65 -4.18 -4.83 -19.11
N ASN A 66 -5.31 -4.13 -19.17
CA ASN A 66 -5.99 -3.84 -20.44
C ASN A 66 -5.26 -2.76 -21.24
N ASP A 67 -4.76 -1.73 -20.60
CA ASP A 67 -4.06 -0.61 -21.23
C ASP A 67 -2.68 -1.02 -21.75
N PHE A 68 -2.03 -1.98 -21.08
CA PHE A 68 -0.74 -2.53 -21.54
C PHE A 68 -0.89 -3.70 -22.51
N LYS A 69 -2.10 -4.19 -22.76
CA LYS A 69 -2.33 -5.27 -23.72
C LYS A 69 -2.02 -4.83 -25.15
N GLY A 70 -0.94 -5.38 -25.72
CA GLY A 70 -0.48 -5.05 -27.07
C GLY A 70 0.41 -3.80 -27.16
N VAL A 71 0.79 -3.21 -26.04
CA VAL A 71 1.80 -2.15 -25.98
C VAL A 71 3.18 -2.80 -25.99
N GLU A 72 4.03 -2.47 -26.97
CA GLU A 72 5.43 -2.87 -26.94
C GLU A 72 6.17 -2.03 -25.89
N ILE A 73 6.58 -2.67 -24.81
CA ILE A 73 7.42 -2.07 -23.78
C ILE A 73 8.89 -2.37 -24.15
N PRO A 74 9.71 -1.35 -24.44
CA PRO A 74 11.08 -1.54 -24.91
C PRO A 74 12.06 -1.87 -23.78
N TYR A 75 11.62 -2.64 -22.80
CA TYR A 75 12.40 -3.07 -21.63
C TYR A 75 12.18 -4.54 -21.34
N GLU A 76 13.18 -5.15 -20.72
CA GLU A 76 13.12 -6.50 -20.17
C GLU A 76 13.95 -6.59 -18.90
N ILE A 77 13.67 -7.56 -18.04
CA ILE A 77 14.51 -7.87 -16.88
C ILE A 77 15.38 -9.06 -17.25
N VAL A 78 16.68 -8.88 -17.13
CA VAL A 78 17.70 -9.91 -17.33
C VAL A 78 18.62 -9.94 -16.13
N ASP A 79 18.79 -11.09 -15.50
CA ASP A 79 19.62 -11.26 -14.31
C ASP A 79 19.32 -10.23 -13.20
N TYR A 80 18.02 -10.01 -12.90
CA TYR A 80 17.55 -9.05 -11.92
C TYR A 80 17.89 -7.59 -12.22
N GLN A 81 18.09 -7.25 -13.48
CA GLN A 81 18.30 -5.87 -13.91
C GLN A 81 17.36 -5.53 -15.06
N LEU A 82 16.72 -4.36 -14.97
CA LEU A 82 15.96 -3.81 -16.07
C LEU A 82 16.92 -3.31 -17.14
N VAL A 83 16.75 -3.81 -18.36
CA VAL A 83 17.57 -3.48 -19.52
C VAL A 83 16.67 -2.93 -20.62
N LYS A 84 17.13 -1.90 -21.30
CA LYS A 84 16.46 -1.31 -22.44
C LYS A 84 16.77 -2.09 -23.71
N LYS A 85 15.74 -2.53 -24.46
CA LYS A 85 15.86 -3.28 -25.71
C LYS A 85 16.23 -2.40 -26.92
N VAL A 86 15.80 -1.13 -26.88
CA VAL A 86 15.95 -0.18 -27.98
C VAL A 86 16.89 0.94 -27.55
N ASN A 87 17.83 1.28 -28.42
CA ASN A 87 18.77 2.38 -28.16
C ASN A 87 18.11 3.69 -28.65
N ASP A 88 17.37 4.36 -27.79
CA ASP A 88 16.81 5.68 -28.02
C ASP A 88 17.42 6.71 -27.02
N GLU A 89 17.20 8.00 -27.27
CA GLU A 89 17.76 9.08 -26.45
C GLU A 89 16.98 9.36 -25.17
N ASN A 90 15.81 8.71 -24.99
CA ASN A 90 14.99 8.93 -23.82
C ASN A 90 15.52 8.19 -22.61
N ASN A 91 15.72 8.89 -21.51
CA ASN A 91 16.17 8.30 -20.25
C ASN A 91 15.11 7.44 -19.56
N TYR A 92 13.83 7.64 -19.91
CA TYR A 92 12.72 6.86 -19.39
C TYR A 92 11.52 6.90 -20.34
N HIS A 93 10.62 5.91 -20.19
CA HIS A 93 9.33 5.86 -20.88
C HIS A 93 8.22 5.95 -19.86
N LYS A 94 7.32 6.94 -20.02
CA LYS A 94 6.17 7.17 -19.14
C LYS A 94 4.89 6.76 -19.85
N TYR A 95 4.15 5.82 -19.28
CA TYR A 95 2.85 5.38 -19.77
C TYR A 95 1.77 5.86 -18.81
N LYS A 96 0.74 6.51 -19.36
CA LYS A 96 -0.42 6.97 -18.60
C LYS A 96 -1.46 5.84 -18.57
N VAL A 97 -1.86 5.39 -17.39
CA VAL A 97 -2.90 4.38 -17.20
C VAL A 97 -4.26 5.05 -17.04
N ASN A 98 -4.34 6.07 -16.19
CA ASN A 98 -5.54 6.90 -16.02
C ASN A 98 -5.13 8.34 -15.68
N GLU A 99 -6.07 9.19 -15.26
CA GLU A 99 -5.79 10.61 -15.01
C GLU A 99 -4.73 10.85 -13.92
N THR A 100 -4.64 9.94 -12.95
CA THR A 100 -3.77 10.09 -11.76
C THR A 100 -2.76 8.97 -11.59
N PHE A 101 -2.71 7.99 -12.52
CA PHE A 101 -1.84 6.82 -12.38
C PHE A 101 -0.94 6.66 -13.61
N TYR A 102 0.36 6.46 -13.34
CA TYR A 102 1.40 6.31 -14.36
C TYR A 102 2.30 5.11 -14.08
N VAL A 103 2.84 4.54 -15.16
CA VAL A 103 3.92 3.55 -15.11
C VAL A 103 5.11 4.11 -15.84
N ILE A 104 6.28 4.06 -15.19
CA ILE A 104 7.54 4.57 -15.74
C ILE A 104 8.53 3.43 -15.80
N PHE A 105 9.23 3.30 -16.92
CA PHE A 105 10.35 2.39 -17.09
C PHE A 105 11.63 3.18 -17.34
N THR A 106 12.70 2.83 -16.64
CA THR A 106 14.03 3.43 -16.82
C THR A 106 15.11 2.44 -16.41
N ASP A 107 16.18 2.38 -17.17
CA ASP A 107 17.40 1.61 -16.83
C ASP A 107 18.36 2.37 -15.90
N SER A 108 17.97 3.59 -15.50
CA SER A 108 18.71 4.40 -14.54
C SER A 108 18.34 4.06 -13.10
N LYS A 109 19.14 4.51 -12.15
CA LYS A 109 18.75 4.47 -10.73
C LYS A 109 17.70 5.52 -10.43
N ILE A 110 16.87 5.25 -9.42
CA ILE A 110 15.78 6.16 -9.04
C ILE A 110 16.30 7.55 -8.66
N GLU A 111 17.49 7.62 -8.05
CA GLU A 111 18.11 8.85 -7.60
C GLU A 111 18.49 9.77 -8.77
N ASP A 112 18.76 9.19 -9.95
CA ASP A 112 19.14 9.89 -11.17
C ASP A 112 17.90 10.35 -11.97
N LEU A 113 16.72 9.88 -11.61
CA LEU A 113 15.49 10.15 -12.33
C LEU A 113 14.87 11.48 -11.90
N LYS A 114 14.83 12.43 -12.81
CA LYS A 114 14.10 13.70 -12.63
C LYS A 114 12.69 13.56 -13.18
N TYR A 115 11.75 13.15 -12.35
CA TYR A 115 10.34 13.11 -12.67
C TYR A 115 9.55 14.01 -11.74
N GLN A 116 8.50 14.64 -12.26
CA GLN A 116 7.55 15.39 -11.47
C GLN A 116 6.30 14.53 -11.30
N VAL A 117 6.04 14.12 -10.06
CA VAL A 117 4.80 13.43 -9.68
C VAL A 117 4.19 14.23 -8.55
N PHE A 118 3.19 15.04 -8.88
CA PHE A 118 2.41 15.77 -7.90
C PHE A 118 1.02 15.16 -7.83
N PHE A 119 0.63 14.66 -6.68
CA PHE A 119 -0.70 14.09 -6.44
C PHE A 119 -1.09 12.92 -7.36
N GLU A 120 -0.11 12.18 -7.85
CA GLU A 120 -0.29 11.06 -8.76
C GLU A 120 0.23 9.78 -8.11
N THR A 121 -0.36 8.65 -8.48
CA THR A 121 0.16 7.32 -8.16
C THR A 121 1.11 6.89 -9.27
N VAL A 122 2.27 6.37 -8.93
CA VAL A 122 3.26 5.94 -9.93
C VAL A 122 3.88 4.61 -9.56
N ILE A 123 4.05 3.74 -10.57
CA ILE A 123 4.93 2.57 -10.48
C ILE A 123 6.14 2.86 -11.36
N ILE A 124 7.33 2.77 -10.79
CA ILE A 124 8.58 3.03 -11.49
C ILE A 124 9.39 1.73 -11.50
N PHE A 125 9.62 1.20 -12.70
CA PHE A 125 10.57 0.12 -12.93
C PHE A 125 11.93 0.76 -13.19
N THR A 126 12.84 0.63 -12.22
CA THR A 126 14.19 1.13 -12.31
C THR A 126 15.18 0.00 -12.61
N LYS A 127 16.45 0.29 -12.67
CA LYS A 127 17.49 -0.69 -13.01
C LYS A 127 17.46 -1.95 -12.14
N ASP A 128 17.22 -1.83 -10.83
CA ASP A 128 17.36 -2.92 -9.86
C ASP A 128 16.11 -3.19 -9.01
N ARG A 129 15.07 -2.36 -9.13
CA ARG A 129 13.88 -2.42 -8.29
C ARG A 129 12.63 -1.83 -8.94
N VAL A 130 11.48 -2.21 -8.39
CA VAL A 130 10.22 -1.52 -8.61
C VAL A 130 9.96 -0.58 -7.44
N VAL A 131 9.56 0.64 -7.74
CA VAL A 131 9.14 1.62 -6.75
C VAL A 131 7.67 1.94 -7.00
N TYR A 132 6.85 1.77 -5.98
CA TYR A 132 5.48 2.24 -5.94
C TYR A 132 5.44 3.50 -5.08
N GLU A 133 4.90 4.58 -5.60
CA GLU A 133 4.77 5.85 -4.91
C GLU A 133 3.35 6.38 -5.06
N GLU A 134 2.72 6.70 -3.94
CA GLU A 134 1.36 7.21 -3.86
C GLU A 134 1.33 8.49 -3.03
N LEU A 135 0.79 9.57 -3.61
CA LEU A 135 0.46 10.83 -2.92
C LEU A 135 1.55 11.34 -1.97
N LEU A 136 2.83 11.36 -2.37
CA LEU A 136 3.96 11.92 -1.61
C LEU A 136 4.30 11.22 -0.28
N TYR A 137 3.48 10.30 0.23
CA TYR A 137 3.62 9.77 1.60
C TYR A 137 3.87 8.27 1.68
N ASN A 138 3.44 7.49 0.67
CA ASN A 138 3.58 6.04 0.67
C ASN A 138 4.53 5.63 -0.45
N ARG A 139 5.77 5.32 -0.08
CA ARG A 139 6.75 4.76 -1.00
C ARG A 139 7.10 3.34 -0.58
N MET A 140 6.92 2.41 -1.49
CA MET A 140 7.34 1.02 -1.32
C MET A 140 8.35 0.65 -2.40
N GLU A 141 9.39 -0.07 -2.03
CA GLU A 141 10.42 -0.53 -2.94
C GLU A 141 10.53 -2.07 -2.87
N LEU A 142 10.59 -2.70 -4.03
CA LEU A 142 10.80 -4.13 -4.18
C LEU A 142 12.02 -4.35 -5.06
N LEU A 143 13.09 -4.90 -4.50
CA LEU A 143 14.28 -5.28 -5.26
C LEU A 143 13.97 -6.52 -6.11
N TYR A 144 14.38 -6.54 -7.37
CA TYR A 144 14.17 -7.70 -8.26
C TYR A 144 14.81 -8.96 -7.71
N LYS A 145 16.00 -8.86 -7.12
CA LYS A 145 16.73 -10.00 -6.52
C LYS A 145 16.00 -10.70 -5.37
N ASP A 146 15.06 -10.01 -4.72
CA ASP A 146 14.29 -10.57 -3.62
C ASP A 146 13.08 -11.38 -4.11
N ASN A 147 12.83 -11.37 -5.43
CA ASN A 147 11.74 -12.12 -6.06
C ASN A 147 12.28 -12.98 -7.23
N LEU A 148 12.32 -14.29 -7.04
CA LEU A 148 12.83 -15.24 -8.04
C LEU A 148 12.10 -15.17 -9.38
N ASN A 149 10.82 -14.77 -9.39
CA ASN A 149 10.03 -14.62 -10.61
C ASN A 149 10.46 -13.41 -11.46
N LEU A 150 11.24 -12.50 -10.90
CA LEU A 150 11.76 -11.31 -11.57
C LEU A 150 13.21 -11.47 -12.05
N LYS A 151 13.72 -12.69 -12.08
CA LYS A 151 15.05 -12.96 -12.64
C LYS A 151 15.10 -12.66 -14.13
N GLU A 152 14.08 -13.10 -14.84
CA GLU A 152 13.92 -12.90 -16.29
C GLU A 152 12.46 -12.61 -16.56
N LEU A 153 12.16 -11.44 -17.09
CA LEU A 153 10.80 -11.03 -17.44
C LEU A 153 10.83 -10.17 -18.70
N ASP A 154 10.15 -10.64 -19.75
CA ASP A 154 9.88 -9.85 -20.93
C ASP A 154 8.46 -9.22 -20.82
N PHE A 155 8.41 -7.91 -20.74
CA PHE A 155 7.14 -7.17 -20.64
C PHE A 155 6.30 -7.24 -21.92
N ALA A 156 6.88 -7.59 -23.06
CA ALA A 156 6.13 -7.74 -24.31
C ALA A 156 5.29 -9.02 -24.35
N VAL A 157 5.57 -9.99 -23.47
CA VAL A 157 4.93 -11.32 -23.44
C VAL A 157 4.07 -11.52 -22.17
N ALA A 158 4.20 -10.63 -21.20
CA ALA A 158 3.56 -10.74 -19.89
C ALA A 158 2.06 -10.35 -19.88
#